data_8d5aa583b02d682e1131c180f38e9f45
#
_entry.id   8d5aa583b02d682e1131c180f38e9f45
#
_cell.length_a   1.000
_cell.length_b   1.000
_cell.length_c   1.000
_cell.angle_alpha   90.00
_cell.angle_beta   90.00
_cell.angle_gamma   90.00
#
_symmetry.space_group_name_H-M   'P 1'
#
loop_
_entity.id
_entity.type
_entity.pdbx_description
1 polymer ?
#
loop_
_entity_poly.entity_id
_entity_poly.type
_entity_poly.pdbx_seq_one_letter_code
_entity_poly.pdbx_strand_id
1 'polypeptide(L)'
;MAPHLFVDISSHGFGHLAQTAPVLNALRARLPDLQLTIRCGLPRERLALRIQGEFKHIPSASDFGLTMKSALDVDRVASLARYRAFHADWEPQANDYAQLLTQHQPDWVLANISYLTLAAAARARVPATALCSLNWAEIFYPYCADAPDAGPMREQMLAAYNSAEAFLRVTPGMDMPGLNNLIPIDPIARQGQNLRAALHRALGLHASARLVLVAMGGMHLRLSPITWPRHPDLLWIVPQDAGLQRMDVIALESIDMEFSDLIASCDCVMTKSGYGTFVEAATAGTPLLYVERPDWPEEPCLVEWLHQYSRAVGISREQFEHGDFGEAIWDLACGARPTPIVPTGIEQAAEHLLARLQSTKKTS
;
A
#
# COMPACT_ATOMS: atom_id res chain seq x y z
N MET A 1 22.26 -20.52 14.01
CA MET A 1 20.88 -20.27 14.48
C MET A 1 20.01 -19.92 13.27
N ALA A 2 18.70 -20.11 13.35
CA ALA A 2 17.78 -19.66 12.31
C ALA A 2 17.82 -18.12 12.22
N PRO A 3 17.80 -17.50 11.02
CA PRO A 3 17.80 -16.05 10.90
C PRO A 3 16.51 -15.46 11.44
N HIS A 4 16.60 -14.30 12.11
CA HIS A 4 15.46 -13.61 12.70
C HIS A 4 15.29 -12.22 12.09
N LEU A 5 14.18 -11.99 11.40
CA LEU A 5 13.78 -10.71 10.85
C LEU A 5 12.66 -10.09 11.71
N PHE A 6 12.93 -8.90 12.23
CA PHE A 6 11.90 -8.08 12.85
C PHE A 6 11.29 -7.16 11.80
N VAL A 7 9.98 -7.20 11.63
CA VAL A 7 9.26 -6.43 10.60
C VAL A 7 8.29 -5.48 11.27
N ASP A 8 8.38 -4.21 10.93
CA ASP A 8 7.40 -3.21 11.34
C ASP A 8 6.59 -2.76 10.13
N ILE A 9 5.27 -2.92 10.20
CA ILE A 9 4.35 -2.58 9.12
C ILE A 9 3.39 -1.49 9.60
N SER A 10 3.42 -0.35 8.92
CA SER A 10 2.47 0.74 9.18
C SER A 10 1.02 0.26 9.04
N SER A 11 0.19 0.69 9.98
CA SER A 11 -1.24 0.38 10.01
C SER A 11 -2.08 1.45 9.29
N HIS A 12 -1.43 2.40 8.61
CA HIS A 12 -2.11 3.44 7.84
C HIS A 12 -2.64 2.89 6.50
N GLY A 13 -3.68 2.04 6.59
CA GLY A 13 -4.28 1.36 5.44
C GLY A 13 -3.60 0.03 5.09
N PHE A 14 -4.15 -0.66 4.07
CA PHE A 14 -3.67 -1.99 3.67
C PHE A 14 -2.50 -1.96 2.67
N GLY A 15 -2.14 -0.79 2.13
CA GLY A 15 -1.08 -0.65 1.12
C GLY A 15 0.29 -1.12 1.63
N HIS A 16 0.64 -0.79 2.86
CA HIS A 16 1.91 -1.19 3.48
C HIS A 16 2.02 -2.72 3.65
N LEU A 17 0.93 -3.36 4.07
CA LEU A 17 0.86 -4.82 4.13
C LEU A 17 0.93 -5.45 2.73
N ALA A 18 0.28 -4.84 1.72
CA ALA A 18 0.31 -5.32 0.34
C ALA A 18 1.72 -5.25 -0.29
N GLN A 19 2.53 -4.26 0.08
CA GLN A 19 3.94 -4.18 -0.33
C GLN A 19 4.82 -5.17 0.44
N THR A 20 4.59 -5.36 1.74
CA THR A 20 5.51 -6.12 2.61
C THR A 20 5.26 -7.62 2.55
N ALA A 21 3.99 -8.07 2.59
CA ALA A 21 3.67 -9.48 2.70
C ALA A 21 4.24 -10.35 1.55
N PRO A 22 4.15 -9.97 0.27
CA PRO A 22 4.71 -10.79 -0.80
C PRO A 22 6.24 -10.90 -0.73
N VAL A 23 6.93 -9.87 -0.26
CA VAL A 23 8.39 -9.89 -0.04
C VAL A 23 8.75 -10.88 1.07
N LEU A 24 8.01 -10.87 2.18
CA LEU A 24 8.21 -11.83 3.28
C LEU A 24 7.96 -13.27 2.84
N ASN A 25 6.94 -13.50 2.01
CA ASN A 25 6.64 -14.82 1.49
C ASN A 25 7.75 -15.33 0.54
N ALA A 26 8.22 -14.47 -0.37
CA ALA A 26 9.33 -14.78 -1.27
C ALA A 26 10.66 -15.04 -0.51
N LEU A 27 10.92 -14.25 0.53
CA LEU A 27 12.08 -14.44 1.40
C LEU A 27 12.00 -15.77 2.16
N ARG A 28 10.82 -16.10 2.72
CA ARG A 28 10.61 -17.36 3.44
C ARG A 28 10.72 -18.58 2.54
N ALA A 29 10.28 -18.49 1.28
CA ALA A 29 10.47 -19.57 0.31
C ALA A 29 11.96 -19.91 0.08
N ARG A 30 12.86 -18.92 0.25
CA ARG A 30 14.32 -19.07 0.12
C ARG A 30 15.02 -19.39 1.46
N LEU A 31 14.39 -19.03 2.58
CA LEU A 31 14.84 -19.27 3.95
C LEU A 31 13.70 -19.90 4.75
N PRO A 32 13.45 -21.23 4.61
CA PRO A 32 12.34 -21.91 5.29
C PRO A 32 12.37 -21.77 6.83
N ASP A 33 13.56 -21.66 7.42
CA ASP A 33 13.77 -21.51 8.87
C ASP A 33 13.69 -20.06 9.35
N LEU A 34 13.32 -19.10 8.48
CA LEU A 34 13.24 -17.69 8.83
C LEU A 34 12.23 -17.45 9.96
N GLN A 35 12.72 -16.93 11.08
CA GLN A 35 11.88 -16.46 12.17
C GLN A 35 11.39 -15.03 11.86
N LEU A 36 10.07 -14.81 11.98
CA LEU A 36 9.47 -13.49 11.79
C LEU A 36 8.84 -13.01 13.10
N THR A 37 9.22 -11.81 13.52
CA THR A 37 8.45 -11.03 14.49
C THR A 37 7.86 -9.82 13.76
N ILE A 38 6.54 -9.69 13.77
CA ILE A 38 5.82 -8.62 13.06
C ILE A 38 5.18 -7.70 14.07
N ARG A 39 5.56 -6.43 14.07
CA ARG A 39 4.89 -5.36 14.78
C ARG A 39 3.96 -4.62 13.81
N CYS A 40 2.67 -4.63 14.11
CA CYS A 40 1.66 -3.98 13.30
C CYS A 40 0.38 -3.81 14.13
N GLY A 41 -0.30 -2.68 14.01
CA GLY A 41 -1.59 -2.44 14.68
C GLY A 41 -2.78 -3.16 14.05
N LEU A 42 -2.62 -3.80 12.88
CA LEU A 42 -3.67 -4.61 12.27
C LEU A 42 -3.88 -5.91 13.05
N PRO A 43 -5.10 -6.46 13.11
CA PRO A 43 -5.38 -7.76 13.72
C PRO A 43 -4.56 -8.89 13.08
N ARG A 44 -4.14 -9.89 13.91
CA ARG A 44 -3.34 -11.04 13.45
C ARG A 44 -4.00 -11.77 12.28
N GLU A 45 -5.31 -11.90 12.31
CA GLU A 45 -6.09 -12.58 11.28
C GLU A 45 -5.93 -11.91 9.91
N ARG A 46 -5.87 -10.57 9.88
CA ARG A 46 -5.64 -9.80 8.65
C ARG A 46 -4.23 -9.97 8.12
N LEU A 47 -3.25 -10.07 9.00
CA LEU A 47 -1.85 -10.36 8.62
C LEU A 47 -1.72 -11.77 8.07
N ALA A 48 -2.34 -12.77 8.72
CA ALA A 48 -2.29 -14.18 8.34
C ALA A 48 -2.97 -14.49 6.99
N LEU A 49 -3.90 -13.65 6.54
CA LEU A 49 -4.46 -13.77 5.18
C LEU A 49 -3.43 -13.47 4.07
N ARG A 50 -2.36 -12.74 4.39
CA ARG A 50 -1.38 -12.28 3.41
C ARG A 50 0.02 -12.83 3.64
N ILE A 51 0.40 -13.08 4.89
CA ILE A 51 1.73 -13.56 5.28
C ILE A 51 1.63 -15.05 5.59
N GLN A 52 2.32 -15.86 4.79
CA GLN A 52 2.31 -17.32 4.90
C GLN A 52 3.19 -17.81 6.05
N GLY A 53 2.74 -18.88 6.70
CA GLY A 53 3.46 -19.55 7.79
C GLY A 53 3.44 -18.80 9.12
N GLU A 54 4.15 -19.33 10.11
CA GLU A 54 4.11 -18.83 11.49
C GLU A 54 4.92 -17.55 11.67
N PHE A 55 4.42 -16.64 12.49
CA PHE A 55 5.10 -15.42 12.92
C PHE A 55 4.67 -15.01 14.33
N LYS A 56 5.57 -14.37 15.06
CA LYS A 56 5.23 -13.68 16.31
C LYS A 56 4.61 -12.35 16.00
N HIS A 57 3.46 -12.02 16.57
CA HIS A 57 2.77 -10.75 16.37
C HIS A 57 2.85 -9.87 17.62
N ILE A 58 3.23 -8.61 17.42
CA ILE A 58 3.18 -7.54 18.42
C ILE A 58 2.09 -6.56 17.96
N PRO A 59 0.88 -6.59 18.57
CA PRO A 59 -0.28 -5.79 18.12
C PRO A 59 -0.16 -4.33 18.56
N SER A 60 0.78 -3.60 17.96
CA SER A 60 1.09 -2.21 18.28
C SER A 60 1.55 -1.49 17.02
N ALA A 61 1.03 -0.29 16.79
CA ALA A 61 1.51 0.60 15.74
C ALA A 61 2.72 1.41 16.24
N SER A 62 3.65 1.68 15.34
CA SER A 62 4.84 2.51 15.58
C SER A 62 4.76 3.85 14.85
N ASP A 63 3.76 4.01 13.99
CA ASP A 63 3.42 5.23 13.29
C ASP A 63 1.90 5.37 13.13
N PHE A 64 1.47 6.47 12.54
CA PHE A 64 0.06 6.74 12.31
C PHE A 64 -0.23 7.39 10.94
N GLY A 65 0.81 7.67 10.15
CA GLY A 65 0.68 8.39 8.89
C GLY A 65 0.11 9.80 9.07
N LEU A 66 -1.05 10.06 8.45
CA LEU A 66 -1.83 11.27 8.68
C LEU A 66 -3.20 10.94 9.29
N THR A 67 -3.75 11.90 10.01
CA THR A 67 -5.16 11.81 10.47
C THR A 67 -6.08 12.13 9.30
N MET A 68 -6.95 11.19 8.98
CA MET A 68 -7.86 11.30 7.84
C MET A 68 -9.27 11.67 8.29
N LYS A 69 -9.95 12.56 7.56
CA LYS A 69 -11.39 12.83 7.69
C LYS A 69 -12.22 11.84 6.86
N SER A 70 -11.70 11.47 5.71
CA SER A 70 -12.28 10.48 4.80
C SER A 70 -11.18 9.74 4.02
N ALA A 71 -11.52 8.82 3.15
CA ALA A 71 -10.56 8.17 2.25
C ALA A 71 -9.81 9.16 1.33
N LEU A 72 -10.36 10.36 1.13
CA LEU A 72 -9.82 11.39 0.23
C LEU A 72 -9.31 12.64 0.97
N ASP A 73 -9.68 12.87 2.24
CA ASP A 73 -9.43 14.13 2.94
C ASP A 73 -8.53 13.95 4.15
N VAL A 74 -7.47 14.76 4.22
CA VAL A 74 -6.57 14.84 5.38
C VAL A 74 -7.10 15.86 6.39
N ASP A 75 -7.07 15.52 7.67
CA ASP A 75 -7.23 16.50 8.75
C ASP A 75 -5.86 17.10 9.10
N ARG A 76 -5.55 18.23 8.48
CA ARG A 76 -4.25 18.92 8.67
C ARG A 76 -4.02 19.32 10.13
N VAL A 77 -5.05 19.85 10.80
CA VAL A 77 -4.96 20.35 12.18
C VAL A 77 -4.71 19.18 13.14
N ALA A 78 -5.52 18.13 13.03
CA ALA A 78 -5.36 16.93 13.87
C ALA A 78 -4.04 16.21 13.56
N SER A 79 -3.61 16.16 12.30
CA SER A 79 -2.32 15.58 11.91
C SER A 79 -1.16 16.33 12.56
N LEU A 80 -1.11 17.66 12.43
CA LEU A 80 -0.05 18.48 13.04
C LEU A 80 -0.02 18.32 14.57
N ALA A 81 -1.18 18.37 15.22
CA ALA A 81 -1.26 18.20 16.68
C ALA A 81 -0.70 16.83 17.11
N ARG A 82 -1.00 15.78 16.36
CA ARG A 82 -0.53 14.43 16.65
C ARG A 82 0.98 14.28 16.40
N TYR A 83 1.50 14.89 15.34
CA TYR A 83 2.94 14.91 15.09
C TYR A 83 3.70 15.67 16.18
N ARG A 84 3.19 16.82 16.64
CA ARG A 84 3.76 17.55 17.79
C ARG A 84 3.84 16.69 19.04
N ALA A 85 2.76 16.04 19.41
CA ALA A 85 2.72 15.14 20.56
C ALA A 85 3.72 13.98 20.41
N PHE A 86 3.77 13.37 19.24
CA PHE A 86 4.67 12.25 18.95
C PHE A 86 6.14 12.65 19.01
N HIS A 87 6.50 13.80 18.43
CA HIS A 87 7.88 14.29 18.43
C HIS A 87 8.32 14.90 19.77
N ALA A 88 7.38 15.41 20.58
CA ALA A 88 7.69 15.84 21.96
C ALA A 88 8.12 14.68 22.85
N ASP A 89 7.62 13.48 22.60
CA ASP A 89 7.94 12.24 23.34
C ASP A 89 8.92 11.33 22.58
N TRP A 90 9.67 11.88 21.65
CA TRP A 90 10.53 11.14 20.74
C TRP A 90 11.59 10.29 21.43
N GLU A 91 12.36 10.88 22.34
CA GLU A 91 13.48 10.19 23.01
C GLU A 91 13.03 8.98 23.84
N PRO A 92 12.02 9.10 24.74
CA PRO A 92 11.46 7.96 25.44
C PRO A 92 10.96 6.87 24.48
N GLN A 93 10.14 7.21 23.48
CA GLN A 93 9.59 6.24 22.53
C GLN A 93 10.68 5.48 21.77
N ALA A 94 11.70 6.18 21.28
CA ALA A 94 12.79 5.55 20.53
C ALA A 94 13.67 4.66 21.43
N ASN A 95 13.86 5.02 22.70
CA ASN A 95 14.59 4.20 23.68
C ASN A 95 13.80 2.94 24.06
N ASP A 96 12.52 3.07 24.35
CA ASP A 96 11.64 1.94 24.68
C ASP A 96 11.59 0.94 23.51
N TYR A 97 11.51 1.46 22.29
CA TYR A 97 11.52 0.59 21.12
C TYR A 97 12.90 -0.06 20.87
N ALA A 98 13.99 0.64 21.13
CA ALA A 98 15.33 0.06 21.07
C ALA A 98 15.50 -1.09 22.10
N GLN A 99 14.96 -0.92 23.32
CA GLN A 99 14.93 -1.99 24.31
C GLN A 99 14.11 -3.20 23.83
N LEU A 100 12.94 -2.95 23.19
CA LEU A 100 12.14 -4.02 22.58
C LEU A 100 12.95 -4.79 21.53
N LEU A 101 13.65 -4.12 20.64
CA LEU A 101 14.52 -4.77 19.65
C LEU A 101 15.63 -5.55 20.31
N THR A 102 16.28 -5.02 21.36
CA THR A 102 17.30 -5.72 22.12
C THR A 102 16.78 -7.00 22.78
N GLN A 103 15.54 -6.99 23.30
CA GLN A 103 14.89 -8.16 23.90
C GLN A 103 14.59 -9.25 22.86
N HIS A 104 14.24 -8.84 21.65
CA HIS A 104 13.93 -9.77 20.56
C HIS A 104 15.16 -10.30 19.83
N GLN A 105 16.29 -9.61 19.91
CA GLN A 105 17.56 -9.97 19.28
C GLN A 105 17.43 -10.34 17.78
N PRO A 106 16.81 -9.50 16.95
CA PRO A 106 16.74 -9.79 15.53
C PRO A 106 18.09 -9.59 14.85
N ASP A 107 18.35 -10.39 13.81
CA ASP A 107 19.52 -10.22 12.95
C ASP A 107 19.37 -8.99 12.05
N TRP A 108 18.12 -8.64 11.69
CA TRP A 108 17.79 -7.53 10.80
C TRP A 108 16.40 -6.94 11.09
N VAL A 109 16.22 -5.65 10.80
CA VAL A 109 14.94 -4.96 10.87
C VAL A 109 14.49 -4.56 9.46
N LEU A 110 13.22 -4.82 9.13
CA LEU A 110 12.54 -4.28 7.95
C LEU A 110 11.42 -3.35 8.41
N ALA A 111 11.44 -2.10 7.97
CA ALA A 111 10.38 -1.13 8.26
C ALA A 111 9.63 -0.72 6.99
N ASN A 112 8.34 -0.88 6.97
CA ASN A 112 7.42 -0.30 5.98
C ASN A 112 6.33 0.48 6.76
N ILE A 113 6.52 1.69 7.20
CA ILE A 113 7.52 2.72 6.85
C ILE A 113 7.77 3.59 8.09
N SER A 114 7.72 2.98 9.27
CA SER A 114 7.94 3.71 10.51
C SER A 114 9.38 4.21 10.64
N TYR A 115 9.56 5.52 10.67
CA TYR A 115 10.85 6.14 10.96
C TYR A 115 11.29 5.95 12.42
N LEU A 116 10.34 5.82 13.38
CA LEU A 116 10.65 5.49 14.76
C LEU A 116 11.36 4.12 14.87
N THR A 117 10.92 3.14 14.09
CA THR A 117 11.52 1.81 14.04
C THR A 117 12.98 1.85 13.60
N LEU A 118 13.28 2.68 12.59
CA LEU A 118 14.65 2.84 12.07
C LEU A 118 15.55 3.55 13.09
N ALA A 119 15.05 4.60 13.74
CA ALA A 119 15.77 5.28 14.82
C ALA A 119 16.04 4.32 16.00
N ALA A 120 15.07 3.50 16.36
CA ALA A 120 15.22 2.48 17.41
C ALA A 120 16.23 1.40 17.03
N ALA A 121 16.21 0.94 15.77
CA ALA A 121 17.18 -0.03 15.26
C ALA A 121 18.61 0.50 15.30
N ALA A 122 18.82 1.76 14.91
CA ALA A 122 20.12 2.41 15.00
C ALA A 122 20.63 2.49 16.46
N ARG A 123 19.75 2.83 17.43
CA ARG A 123 20.07 2.86 18.87
C ARG A 123 20.40 1.47 19.42
N ALA A 124 19.67 0.46 19.01
CA ALA A 124 19.90 -0.93 19.38
C ALA A 124 21.09 -1.57 18.64
N ARG A 125 21.70 -0.83 17.69
CA ARG A 125 22.76 -1.34 16.81
C ARG A 125 22.34 -2.57 16.00
N VAL A 126 21.08 -2.64 15.62
CA VAL A 126 20.53 -3.66 14.72
C VAL A 126 20.46 -3.08 13.32
N PRO A 127 21.05 -3.70 12.31
CA PRO A 127 20.98 -3.20 10.94
C PRO A 127 19.52 -3.22 10.43
N ALA A 128 19.17 -2.23 9.59
CA ALA A 128 17.80 -2.05 9.15
C ALA A 128 17.71 -1.67 7.67
N THR A 129 16.60 -2.07 7.04
CA THR A 129 16.18 -1.65 5.71
C THR A 129 14.78 -1.05 5.79
N ALA A 130 14.57 0.08 5.13
CA ALA A 130 13.24 0.62 4.86
C ALA A 130 12.73 0.14 3.49
N LEU A 131 11.41 -0.02 3.33
CA LEU A 131 10.77 -0.45 2.08
C LEU A 131 9.46 0.31 1.91
N CYS A 132 9.34 1.20 0.93
CA CYS A 132 8.07 1.84 0.58
C CYS A 132 8.16 2.65 -0.72
N SER A 133 6.99 3.01 -1.29
CA SER A 133 6.84 4.00 -2.37
C SER A 133 6.86 5.45 -1.87
N LEU A 134 6.68 5.67 -0.57
CA LEU A 134 6.64 6.98 0.09
C LEU A 134 7.44 6.98 1.39
N ASN A 135 7.64 8.16 1.99
CA ASN A 135 8.05 8.32 3.38
C ASN A 135 7.20 9.39 4.08
N TRP A 136 7.05 9.26 5.40
CA TRP A 136 6.18 10.18 6.16
C TRP A 136 6.71 11.61 6.24
N ALA A 137 7.99 11.85 6.06
CA ALA A 137 8.56 13.20 6.05
C ALA A 137 8.06 14.01 4.84
N GLU A 138 8.07 13.39 3.66
CA GLU A 138 7.61 14.01 2.42
C GLU A 138 6.08 14.03 2.28
N ILE A 139 5.38 13.16 2.99
CA ILE A 139 3.91 13.21 3.08
C ILE A 139 3.45 14.28 4.09
N PHE A 140 4.10 14.39 5.24
CA PHE A 140 3.74 15.32 6.31
C PHE A 140 4.01 16.78 5.94
N TYR A 141 5.19 17.04 5.38
CA TYR A 141 5.69 18.41 5.22
C TYR A 141 4.80 19.30 4.35
N PRO A 142 4.30 18.88 3.18
CA PRO A 142 3.43 19.73 2.35
C PRO A 142 2.13 20.14 3.04
N TYR A 143 1.61 19.33 3.97
CA TYR A 143 0.41 19.67 4.73
C TYR A 143 0.67 20.61 5.90
N CYS A 144 1.88 20.64 6.44
CA CYS A 144 2.19 21.29 7.71
C CYS A 144 3.31 22.35 7.61
N ALA A 145 3.81 22.66 6.40
CA ALA A 145 4.95 23.54 6.17
C ALA A 145 4.81 24.96 6.78
N ASP A 146 3.57 25.43 6.93
CA ASP A 146 3.27 26.74 7.54
C ASP A 146 3.53 26.79 9.06
N ALA A 147 3.67 25.62 9.70
CA ALA A 147 3.94 25.54 11.13
C ALA A 147 5.45 25.68 11.39
N PRO A 148 5.88 26.54 12.34
CA PRO A 148 7.30 26.83 12.57
C PRO A 148 8.12 25.62 13.04
N ASP A 149 7.48 24.62 13.61
CA ASP A 149 8.07 23.38 14.10
C ASP A 149 8.01 22.22 13.09
N ALA A 150 7.38 22.40 11.92
CA ALA A 150 7.28 21.34 10.89
C ALA A 150 8.64 20.99 10.28
N GLY A 151 9.50 21.99 10.05
CA GLY A 151 10.86 21.77 9.53
C GLY A 151 11.69 20.86 10.42
N PRO A 152 11.89 21.20 11.70
CA PRO A 152 12.59 20.35 12.67
C PRO A 152 12.02 18.92 12.78
N MET A 153 10.70 18.74 12.76
CA MET A 153 10.08 17.41 12.75
C MET A 153 10.43 16.62 11.48
N ARG A 154 10.34 17.26 10.30
CA ARG A 154 10.75 16.66 9.03
C ARG A 154 12.21 16.22 9.04
N GLU A 155 13.12 17.08 9.52
CA GLU A 155 14.55 16.76 9.63
C GLU A 155 14.81 15.54 10.54
N GLN A 156 14.10 15.45 11.68
CA GLN A 156 14.18 14.29 12.57
C GLN A 156 13.71 13.01 11.90
N MET A 157 12.63 13.06 11.12
CA MET A 157 12.17 11.92 10.33
C MET A 157 13.19 11.50 9.27
N LEU A 158 13.74 12.47 8.52
CA LEU A 158 14.75 12.19 7.49
C LEU A 158 16.05 11.63 8.09
N ALA A 159 16.48 12.12 9.25
CA ALA A 159 17.62 11.55 9.95
C ALA A 159 17.39 10.09 10.33
N ALA A 160 16.18 9.76 10.80
CA ALA A 160 15.81 8.37 11.10
C ALA A 160 15.78 7.47 9.85
N TYR A 161 15.22 7.94 8.73
CA TYR A 161 15.26 7.19 7.45
C TYR A 161 16.69 6.99 6.94
N ASN A 162 17.54 8.00 7.06
CA ASN A 162 18.94 7.93 6.66
C ASN A 162 19.82 7.05 7.59
N SER A 163 19.31 6.66 8.75
CA SER A 163 19.99 5.72 9.65
C SER A 163 19.90 4.25 9.21
N ALA A 164 18.98 3.93 8.29
CA ALA A 164 18.89 2.60 7.68
C ALA A 164 20.05 2.35 6.71
N GLU A 165 20.48 1.10 6.56
CA GLU A 165 21.50 0.75 5.57
C GLU A 165 21.04 0.98 4.12
N ALA A 166 19.74 0.81 3.88
CA ALA A 166 19.10 1.09 2.61
C ALA A 166 17.63 1.45 2.79
N PHE A 167 17.15 2.32 1.90
CA PHE A 167 15.74 2.54 1.67
C PHE A 167 15.37 1.99 0.29
N LEU A 168 14.69 0.86 0.24
CA LEU A 168 14.18 0.28 -1.01
C LEU A 168 12.98 1.10 -1.46
N ARG A 169 13.20 2.01 -2.42
CA ARG A 169 12.15 2.84 -2.99
C ARG A 169 11.40 2.06 -4.06
N VAL A 170 10.19 1.68 -3.74
CA VAL A 170 9.33 0.86 -4.63
C VAL A 170 8.76 1.75 -5.75
N THR A 171 8.85 1.29 -6.99
CA THR A 171 8.29 1.96 -8.18
C THR A 171 6.80 1.61 -8.36
N PRO A 172 5.91 2.58 -8.69
CA PRO A 172 6.12 4.03 -8.66
C PRO A 172 6.34 4.54 -7.24
N GLY A 173 7.21 5.50 -7.06
CA GLY A 173 7.52 6.04 -5.74
C GLY A 173 7.88 7.51 -5.80
N MET A 174 7.60 8.21 -4.70
CA MET A 174 7.91 9.62 -4.55
C MET A 174 9.40 9.90 -4.75
N ASP A 175 9.73 11.10 -5.23
CA ASP A 175 11.05 11.65 -5.05
C ASP A 175 11.29 11.90 -3.57
N MET A 176 12.43 11.46 -3.07
CA MET A 176 12.80 11.56 -1.66
C MET A 176 14.17 12.25 -1.55
N PRO A 177 14.28 13.54 -1.92
CA PRO A 177 15.58 14.23 -2.08
C PRO A 177 16.36 14.38 -0.77
N GLY A 178 15.68 14.22 0.38
CA GLY A 178 16.33 14.22 1.71
C GLY A 178 16.99 12.91 2.10
N LEU A 179 16.87 11.85 1.28
CA LEU A 179 17.44 10.52 1.56
C LEU A 179 18.68 10.26 0.71
N ASN A 180 19.74 9.75 1.33
CA ASN A 180 21.03 9.46 0.69
C ASN A 180 21.29 7.94 0.52
N ASN A 181 20.37 7.09 0.97
CA ASN A 181 20.49 5.64 1.01
C ASN A 181 19.44 4.94 0.13
N LEU A 182 18.86 5.63 -0.87
CA LEU A 182 17.82 5.12 -1.76
C LEU A 182 18.38 4.05 -2.70
N ILE A 183 17.66 2.95 -2.79
CA ILE A 183 17.83 1.90 -3.79
C ILE A 183 16.48 1.76 -4.51
N PRO A 184 16.35 2.17 -5.76
CA PRO A 184 15.11 1.98 -6.51
C PRO A 184 14.93 0.49 -6.82
N ILE A 185 13.70 0.02 -6.64
CA ILE A 185 13.27 -1.32 -7.03
C ILE A 185 11.99 -1.23 -7.87
N ASP A 186 11.75 -2.25 -8.65
CA ASP A 186 10.57 -2.37 -9.51
C ASP A 186 9.27 -2.47 -8.71
N PRO A 187 8.11 -2.41 -9.39
CA PRO A 187 6.82 -2.53 -8.72
C PRO A 187 6.67 -3.83 -7.91
N ILE A 188 6.07 -3.68 -6.74
CA ILE A 188 5.66 -4.80 -5.89
C ILE A 188 4.17 -5.00 -6.07
N ALA A 189 3.78 -6.07 -6.75
CA ALA A 189 2.40 -6.51 -6.86
C ALA A 189 2.33 -8.03 -7.06
N ARG A 190 1.24 -8.64 -6.65
CA ARG A 190 0.90 -10.00 -7.02
C ARG A 190 0.25 -9.98 -8.40
N GLN A 191 0.75 -10.77 -9.33
CA GLN A 191 0.13 -10.95 -10.63
C GLN A 191 -1.11 -11.84 -10.50
N GLY A 192 -2.29 -11.27 -10.81
CA GLY A 192 -3.56 -12.00 -10.82
C GLY A 192 -3.74 -12.81 -12.10
N GLN A 193 -4.52 -13.88 -12.00
CA GLN A 193 -4.95 -14.68 -13.13
C GLN A 193 -6.26 -14.13 -13.72
N ASN A 194 -6.34 -14.01 -15.04
CA ASN A 194 -7.58 -13.64 -15.68
C ASN A 194 -8.55 -14.83 -15.72
N LEU A 195 -9.48 -14.86 -14.81
CA LEU A 195 -10.52 -15.87 -14.63
C LEU A 195 -11.90 -15.36 -15.09
N ARG A 196 -11.96 -14.35 -15.98
CA ARG A 196 -13.20 -13.72 -16.45
C ARG A 196 -14.29 -14.72 -16.83
N ALA A 197 -13.94 -15.75 -17.61
CA ALA A 197 -14.93 -16.74 -18.05
C ALA A 197 -15.55 -17.55 -16.88
N ALA A 198 -14.76 -17.84 -15.85
CA ALA A 198 -15.24 -18.49 -14.64
C ALA A 198 -16.12 -17.53 -13.81
N LEU A 199 -15.70 -16.28 -13.67
CA LEU A 199 -16.45 -15.23 -12.97
C LEU A 199 -17.82 -14.99 -13.63
N HIS A 200 -17.88 -14.84 -14.97
CA HIS A 200 -19.13 -14.67 -15.71
C HIS A 200 -20.09 -15.86 -15.52
N ARG A 201 -19.58 -17.10 -15.56
CA ARG A 201 -20.41 -18.29 -15.31
C ARG A 201 -20.95 -18.32 -13.87
N ALA A 202 -20.10 -18.04 -12.90
CA ALA A 202 -20.49 -18.04 -11.48
C ALA A 202 -21.58 -17.00 -11.17
N LEU A 203 -21.54 -15.85 -11.85
CA LEU A 203 -22.50 -14.77 -11.69
C LEU A 203 -23.71 -14.87 -12.65
N GLY A 204 -23.75 -15.87 -13.55
CA GLY A 204 -24.85 -16.04 -14.50
C GLY A 204 -24.92 -14.91 -15.56
N LEU A 205 -23.80 -14.33 -15.95
CA LEU A 205 -23.75 -13.19 -16.84
C LEU A 205 -23.60 -13.60 -18.30
N HIS A 206 -24.18 -12.80 -19.20
CA HIS A 206 -23.97 -12.94 -20.62
C HIS A 206 -22.60 -12.39 -21.08
N ALA A 207 -22.16 -12.81 -22.27
CA ALA A 207 -20.81 -12.52 -22.76
C ALA A 207 -20.52 -11.01 -22.99
N SER A 208 -21.56 -10.20 -23.28
CA SER A 208 -21.43 -8.75 -23.47
C SER A 208 -21.33 -7.97 -22.17
N ALA A 209 -21.64 -8.58 -21.01
CA ALA A 209 -21.57 -7.89 -19.72
C ALA A 209 -20.15 -7.37 -19.43
N ARG A 210 -20.09 -6.17 -18.89
CA ARG A 210 -18.86 -5.49 -18.47
C ARG A 210 -18.85 -5.36 -16.97
N LEU A 211 -17.76 -5.76 -16.35
CA LEU A 211 -17.59 -5.75 -14.91
C LEU A 211 -16.63 -4.61 -14.50
N VAL A 212 -17.12 -3.73 -13.64
CA VAL A 212 -16.33 -2.66 -13.00
C VAL A 212 -16.14 -2.99 -11.53
N LEU A 213 -14.92 -3.22 -11.12
CA LEU A 213 -14.57 -3.41 -9.72
C LEU A 213 -14.34 -2.06 -9.04
N VAL A 214 -15.03 -1.80 -7.94
CA VAL A 214 -14.85 -0.59 -7.12
C VAL A 214 -13.92 -0.90 -5.95
N ALA A 215 -12.74 -0.28 -5.95
CA ALA A 215 -11.64 -0.57 -5.03
C ALA A 215 -11.08 0.70 -4.39
N MET A 216 -11.84 1.32 -3.47
CA MET A 216 -11.46 2.60 -2.84
C MET A 216 -10.48 2.48 -1.66
N GLY A 217 -9.88 1.31 -1.46
CA GLY A 217 -8.96 1.01 -0.36
C GLY A 217 -9.68 0.67 0.95
N GLY A 218 -8.90 0.49 2.02
CA GLY A 218 -9.41 0.02 3.32
C GLY A 218 -10.08 1.09 4.20
N MET A 219 -10.28 2.29 3.72
CA MET A 219 -10.99 3.35 4.44
C MET A 219 -12.41 3.50 3.91
N HIS A 220 -13.38 3.65 4.82
CA HIS A 220 -14.77 3.86 4.43
C HIS A 220 -14.91 5.14 3.59
N LEU A 221 -15.36 4.99 2.36
CA LEU A 221 -15.84 6.06 1.53
C LEU A 221 -17.35 5.91 1.44
N ARG A 222 -18.09 6.96 1.82
CA ARG A 222 -19.53 6.98 1.55
C ARG A 222 -19.71 7.10 0.04
N LEU A 223 -20.06 5.99 -0.57
CA LEU A 223 -20.44 5.95 -1.98
C LEU A 223 -21.87 6.47 -2.10
N SER A 224 -22.14 7.33 -3.08
CA SER A 224 -23.50 7.80 -3.44
C SER A 224 -23.90 7.25 -4.81
N PRO A 225 -24.15 5.96 -4.93
CA PRO A 225 -24.27 5.28 -6.22
C PRO A 225 -25.62 5.47 -6.90
N ILE A 226 -26.53 6.20 -6.27
CA ILE A 226 -27.82 6.58 -6.88
C ILE A 226 -27.59 7.34 -8.19
N THR A 227 -26.52 8.15 -8.22
CA THR A 227 -26.11 8.96 -9.39
C THR A 227 -25.21 8.24 -10.37
N TRP A 228 -24.66 7.07 -10.00
CA TRP A 228 -23.71 6.38 -10.87
C TRP A 228 -24.31 5.96 -12.21
N PRO A 229 -23.51 5.97 -13.27
CA PRO A 229 -23.95 5.60 -14.61
C PRO A 229 -24.66 4.25 -14.66
N ARG A 230 -25.68 4.15 -15.52
CA ARG A 230 -26.40 2.90 -15.78
C ARG A 230 -26.30 2.55 -17.24
N HIS A 231 -25.94 1.30 -17.50
CA HIS A 231 -25.93 0.74 -18.83
C HIS A 231 -26.41 -0.72 -18.74
N PRO A 232 -27.22 -1.24 -19.68
CA PRO A 232 -27.76 -2.61 -19.62
C PRO A 232 -26.69 -3.68 -19.46
N ASP A 233 -25.50 -3.44 -20.02
CA ASP A 233 -24.38 -4.39 -20.00
C ASP A 233 -23.31 -4.05 -18.94
N LEU A 234 -23.47 -2.99 -18.11
CA LEU A 234 -22.49 -2.59 -17.11
C LEU A 234 -22.93 -3.04 -15.71
N LEU A 235 -22.08 -3.77 -15.03
CA LEU A 235 -22.28 -4.24 -13.67
C LEU A 235 -21.15 -3.80 -12.76
N TRP A 236 -21.50 -3.43 -11.53
CA TRP A 236 -20.59 -2.91 -10.53
C TRP A 236 -20.34 -3.95 -9.45
N ILE A 237 -19.08 -4.27 -9.19
CA ILE A 237 -18.67 -5.07 -8.04
C ILE A 237 -18.22 -4.11 -6.96
N VAL A 238 -18.94 -4.06 -5.83
CA VAL A 238 -18.70 -3.09 -4.77
C VAL A 238 -18.62 -3.76 -3.39
N PRO A 239 -17.88 -3.20 -2.41
CA PRO A 239 -17.95 -3.65 -1.04
C PRO A 239 -19.39 -3.60 -0.49
N GLN A 240 -19.78 -4.59 0.30
CA GLN A 240 -21.15 -4.71 0.83
C GLN A 240 -21.55 -3.54 1.74
N ASP A 241 -20.58 -2.95 2.44
CA ASP A 241 -20.77 -1.77 3.30
C ASP A 241 -21.06 -0.47 2.51
N ALA A 242 -20.95 -0.51 1.20
CA ALA A 242 -21.32 0.61 0.33
C ALA A 242 -22.84 0.90 0.33
N GLY A 243 -23.67 0.03 0.92
CA GLY A 243 -25.11 0.27 1.14
C GLY A 243 -25.96 0.26 -0.14
N LEU A 244 -25.52 -0.42 -1.19
CA LEU A 244 -26.10 -0.37 -2.53
C LEU A 244 -27.13 -1.45 -2.78
N GLN A 245 -28.38 -1.02 -2.95
CA GLN A 245 -29.46 -1.87 -3.48
C GLN A 245 -29.83 -1.44 -4.92
N ARG A 246 -29.04 -1.92 -5.89
CA ARG A 246 -29.29 -1.72 -7.31
C ARG A 246 -29.16 -3.08 -8.00
N MET A 247 -29.96 -3.30 -9.07
CA MET A 247 -29.97 -4.57 -9.83
C MET A 247 -28.67 -4.82 -10.62
N ASP A 248 -27.91 -3.75 -10.89
CA ASP A 248 -26.63 -3.78 -11.60
C ASP A 248 -25.41 -3.77 -10.63
N VAL A 249 -25.65 -4.11 -9.35
CA VAL A 249 -24.61 -4.16 -8.32
C VAL A 249 -24.47 -5.55 -7.74
N ILE A 250 -23.24 -5.99 -7.62
CA ILE A 250 -22.84 -7.29 -7.06
C ILE A 250 -21.96 -6.99 -5.83
N ALA A 251 -22.26 -7.64 -4.70
CA ALA A 251 -21.44 -7.50 -3.51
C ALA A 251 -20.09 -8.19 -3.69
N LEU A 252 -19.00 -7.50 -3.44
CA LEU A 252 -17.63 -8.03 -3.52
C LEU A 252 -17.47 -9.30 -2.67
N GLU A 253 -18.04 -9.31 -1.47
CA GLU A 253 -17.96 -10.42 -0.52
C GLU A 253 -18.74 -11.67 -0.94
N SER A 254 -19.60 -11.56 -1.96
CA SER A 254 -20.27 -12.71 -2.56
C SER A 254 -19.41 -13.47 -3.58
N ILE A 255 -18.24 -12.94 -3.93
CA ILE A 255 -17.34 -13.49 -4.93
C ILE A 255 -16.19 -14.21 -4.22
N ASP A 256 -16.13 -15.52 -4.35
CA ASP A 256 -15.02 -16.35 -3.85
C ASP A 256 -13.85 -16.33 -4.85
N MET A 257 -13.08 -15.24 -4.82
CA MET A 257 -11.92 -15.04 -5.70
C MET A 257 -10.88 -14.17 -5.00
N GLU A 258 -9.60 -14.48 -5.20
CA GLU A 258 -8.51 -13.62 -4.75
C GLU A 258 -8.60 -12.23 -5.40
N PHE A 259 -8.31 -11.18 -4.64
CA PHE A 259 -8.52 -9.80 -5.09
C PHE A 259 -7.71 -9.45 -6.35
N SER A 260 -6.47 -9.94 -6.46
CA SER A 260 -5.63 -9.76 -7.66
C SER A 260 -6.22 -10.47 -8.89
N ASP A 261 -6.82 -11.66 -8.70
CA ASP A 261 -7.49 -12.40 -9.77
C ASP A 261 -8.79 -11.69 -10.20
N LEU A 262 -9.49 -11.09 -9.25
CA LEU A 262 -10.67 -10.29 -9.52
C LEU A 262 -10.33 -9.02 -10.32
N ILE A 263 -9.27 -8.27 -9.95
CA ILE A 263 -8.74 -7.17 -10.75
C ILE A 263 -8.44 -7.63 -12.19
N ALA A 264 -7.75 -8.75 -12.34
CA ALA A 264 -7.38 -9.29 -13.66
C ALA A 264 -8.59 -9.74 -14.48
N SER A 265 -9.70 -10.11 -13.83
CA SER A 265 -10.92 -10.66 -14.45
C SER A 265 -11.97 -9.60 -14.77
N CYS A 266 -11.91 -8.41 -14.17
CA CYS A 266 -12.81 -7.30 -14.48
C CYS A 266 -12.39 -6.55 -15.74
N ASP A 267 -13.33 -5.82 -16.35
CA ASP A 267 -13.09 -5.01 -17.54
C ASP A 267 -12.47 -3.65 -17.21
N CYS A 268 -12.78 -3.12 -16.03
CA CYS A 268 -12.23 -1.87 -15.51
C CYS A 268 -12.20 -1.90 -13.99
N VAL A 269 -11.29 -1.14 -13.40
CA VAL A 269 -11.25 -0.88 -11.95
C VAL A 269 -11.54 0.59 -11.71
N MET A 270 -12.49 0.90 -10.82
CA MET A 270 -12.70 2.25 -10.30
C MET A 270 -12.08 2.36 -8.92
N THR A 271 -11.18 3.31 -8.73
CA THR A 271 -10.41 3.46 -7.49
C THR A 271 -10.14 4.94 -7.17
N LYS A 272 -9.49 5.20 -6.05
CA LYS A 272 -8.80 6.47 -5.79
C LYS A 272 -7.32 6.32 -6.13
N SER A 273 -6.60 7.43 -6.33
CA SER A 273 -5.15 7.36 -6.47
C SER A 273 -4.51 6.66 -5.27
N GLY A 274 -3.75 5.61 -5.54
CA GLY A 274 -3.07 4.82 -4.53
C GLY A 274 -2.23 3.70 -5.12
N TYR A 275 -1.07 3.49 -4.52
CA TYR A 275 -0.04 2.56 -5.01
C TYR A 275 -0.60 1.17 -5.36
N GLY A 276 -1.23 0.48 -4.40
CA GLY A 276 -1.57 -0.94 -4.54
C GLY A 276 -2.45 -1.23 -5.76
N THR A 277 -3.62 -0.57 -5.84
CA THR A 277 -4.58 -0.81 -6.92
C THR A 277 -4.03 -0.37 -8.28
N PHE A 278 -3.26 0.74 -8.34
CA PHE A 278 -2.65 1.20 -9.59
C PHE A 278 -1.68 0.15 -10.14
N VAL A 279 -0.80 -0.36 -9.28
CA VAL A 279 0.21 -1.34 -9.69
C VAL A 279 -0.43 -2.71 -10.00
N GLU A 280 -1.35 -3.18 -9.17
CA GLU A 280 -2.06 -4.45 -9.43
C GLU A 280 -2.84 -4.41 -10.75
N ALA A 281 -3.52 -3.29 -11.05
CA ALA A 281 -4.26 -3.17 -12.30
C ALA A 281 -3.33 -3.07 -13.53
N ALA A 282 -2.23 -2.32 -13.45
CA ALA A 282 -1.23 -2.27 -14.52
C ALA A 282 -0.57 -3.65 -14.76
N THR A 283 -0.28 -4.38 -13.68
CA THR A 283 0.25 -5.76 -13.72
C THR A 283 -0.74 -6.74 -14.36
N ALA A 284 -2.04 -6.53 -14.19
CA ALA A 284 -3.10 -7.32 -14.79
C ALA A 284 -3.48 -6.86 -16.20
N GLY A 285 -3.00 -5.70 -16.66
CA GLY A 285 -3.46 -5.06 -17.89
C GLY A 285 -4.94 -4.67 -17.81
N THR A 286 -5.42 -4.25 -16.64
CA THR A 286 -6.82 -3.83 -16.46
C THR A 286 -6.90 -2.31 -16.46
N PRO A 287 -7.74 -1.70 -17.31
CA PRO A 287 -7.92 -0.24 -17.33
C PRO A 287 -8.46 0.30 -16.01
N LEU A 288 -8.17 1.59 -15.73
CA LEU A 288 -8.58 2.24 -14.49
C LEU A 288 -9.34 3.55 -14.74
N LEU A 289 -10.40 3.75 -13.95
CA LEU A 289 -10.94 5.07 -13.63
C LEU A 289 -10.52 5.41 -12.21
N TYR A 290 -9.89 6.56 -12.00
CA TYR A 290 -9.47 6.93 -10.64
C TYR A 290 -9.96 8.31 -10.25
N VAL A 291 -10.34 8.45 -8.96
CA VAL A 291 -10.68 9.74 -8.36
C VAL A 291 -9.39 10.43 -7.96
N GLU A 292 -9.19 11.63 -8.49
CA GLU A 292 -8.02 12.46 -8.23
C GLU A 292 -7.95 12.93 -6.77
N ARG A 293 -6.72 13.05 -6.28
CA ARG A 293 -6.39 13.59 -4.95
C ARG A 293 -5.25 14.61 -5.11
N PRO A 294 -5.50 15.76 -5.72
CA PRO A 294 -4.44 16.71 -6.13
C PRO A 294 -3.61 17.25 -4.97
N ASP A 295 -4.10 17.15 -3.74
CA ASP A 295 -3.39 17.51 -2.51
C ASP A 295 -2.58 16.35 -1.90
N TRP A 296 -2.67 15.11 -2.45
CA TRP A 296 -1.90 13.97 -1.94
C TRP A 296 -0.50 13.92 -2.56
N PRO A 297 0.57 14.10 -1.75
CA PRO A 297 1.93 14.28 -2.29
C PRO A 297 2.47 13.12 -3.12
N GLU A 298 1.97 11.91 -2.92
CA GLU A 298 2.37 10.73 -3.71
C GLU A 298 1.66 10.67 -5.08
N GLU A 299 0.52 11.34 -5.26
CA GLU A 299 -0.30 11.20 -6.46
C GLU A 299 0.42 11.52 -7.77
N PRO A 300 1.20 12.60 -7.90
CA PRO A 300 1.83 12.94 -9.17
C PRO A 300 2.69 11.79 -9.74
N CYS A 301 3.54 11.18 -8.92
CA CYS A 301 4.39 10.08 -9.38
C CYS A 301 3.60 8.80 -9.70
N LEU A 302 2.51 8.53 -8.96
CA LEU A 302 1.63 7.40 -9.23
C LEU A 302 0.90 7.57 -10.56
N VAL A 303 0.34 8.76 -10.81
CA VAL A 303 -0.43 9.08 -12.03
C VAL A 303 0.47 9.10 -13.25
N GLU A 304 1.63 9.74 -13.18
CA GLU A 304 2.60 9.75 -14.27
C GLU A 304 2.98 8.33 -14.69
N TRP A 305 3.34 7.50 -13.73
CA TRP A 305 3.68 6.11 -13.99
C TRP A 305 2.48 5.31 -14.54
N LEU A 306 1.29 5.51 -13.98
CA LEU A 306 0.08 4.80 -14.42
C LEU A 306 -0.22 5.09 -15.91
N HIS A 307 -0.16 6.34 -16.34
CA HIS A 307 -0.39 6.73 -17.73
C HIS A 307 0.67 6.20 -18.70
N GLN A 308 1.88 5.92 -18.21
CA GLN A 308 2.93 5.29 -19.01
C GLN A 308 2.67 3.80 -19.27
N TYR A 309 2.08 3.10 -18.29
CA TYR A 309 1.99 1.63 -18.30
C TYR A 309 0.56 1.08 -18.35
N SER A 310 -0.46 1.93 -18.26
CA SER A 310 -1.86 1.50 -18.28
C SER A 310 -2.74 2.47 -19.06
N ARG A 311 -3.96 2.04 -19.32
CA ARG A 311 -5.02 2.90 -19.85
C ARG A 311 -5.86 3.38 -18.67
N ALA A 312 -5.77 4.67 -18.38
CA ALA A 312 -6.41 5.23 -17.21
C ALA A 312 -7.03 6.60 -17.49
N VAL A 313 -8.09 6.93 -16.77
CA VAL A 313 -8.76 8.24 -16.80
C VAL A 313 -8.92 8.72 -15.37
N GLY A 314 -8.44 9.94 -15.09
CA GLY A 314 -8.70 10.66 -13.85
C GLY A 314 -10.03 11.39 -13.91
N ILE A 315 -10.78 11.36 -12.83
CA ILE A 315 -11.99 12.15 -12.64
C ILE A 315 -11.89 12.99 -11.37
N SER A 316 -12.45 14.18 -11.41
CA SER A 316 -12.53 15.00 -10.23
C SER A 316 -13.48 14.41 -9.17
N ARG A 317 -13.31 14.84 -7.93
CA ARG A 317 -14.23 14.48 -6.85
C ARG A 317 -15.68 14.86 -7.17
N GLU A 318 -15.90 16.03 -7.78
CA GLU A 318 -17.22 16.52 -8.17
C GLU A 318 -17.86 15.59 -9.21
N GLN A 319 -17.13 15.20 -10.24
CA GLN A 319 -17.59 14.22 -11.24
C GLN A 319 -17.96 12.88 -10.58
N PHE A 320 -17.12 12.42 -9.64
CA PHE A 320 -17.39 11.17 -8.91
C PHE A 320 -18.69 11.26 -8.07
N GLU A 321 -18.89 12.36 -7.33
CA GLU A 321 -20.08 12.57 -6.48
C GLU A 321 -21.37 12.71 -7.28
N HIS A 322 -21.30 13.35 -8.47
CA HIS A 322 -22.45 13.53 -9.37
C HIS A 322 -22.69 12.34 -10.32
N GLY A 323 -21.72 11.45 -10.48
CA GLY A 323 -21.82 10.33 -11.42
C GLY A 323 -21.48 10.72 -12.86
N ASP A 324 -20.77 11.84 -13.08
CA ASP A 324 -20.45 12.39 -14.39
C ASP A 324 -19.19 11.71 -14.98
N PHE A 325 -19.24 10.40 -15.10
CA PHE A 325 -18.14 9.58 -15.65
C PHE A 325 -18.63 8.40 -16.50
N GLY A 326 -19.88 8.44 -16.97
CA GLY A 326 -20.52 7.36 -17.69
C GLY A 326 -19.83 6.99 -19.01
N GLU A 327 -19.46 7.99 -19.80
CA GLU A 327 -18.73 7.79 -21.06
C GLU A 327 -17.33 7.22 -20.81
N ALA A 328 -16.61 7.83 -19.87
CA ALA A 328 -15.23 7.41 -19.53
C ALA A 328 -15.17 5.95 -19.04
N ILE A 329 -16.07 5.55 -18.12
CA ILE A 329 -16.08 4.17 -17.60
C ILE A 329 -16.49 3.16 -18.68
N TRP A 330 -17.42 3.52 -19.55
CA TRP A 330 -17.85 2.66 -20.66
C TRP A 330 -16.73 2.46 -21.67
N ASP A 331 -16.05 3.54 -22.07
CA ASP A 331 -14.91 3.48 -22.99
C ASP A 331 -13.75 2.67 -22.43
N LEU A 332 -13.47 2.81 -21.13
CA LEU A 332 -12.46 1.98 -20.47
C LEU A 332 -12.85 0.51 -20.46
N ALA A 333 -14.09 0.18 -20.09
CA ALA A 333 -14.56 -1.20 -19.99
C ALA A 333 -14.72 -1.92 -21.34
N CYS A 334 -14.97 -1.19 -22.43
CA CYS A 334 -15.14 -1.75 -23.78
C CYS A 334 -13.87 -1.71 -24.64
N GLY A 335 -12.89 -0.90 -24.26
CA GLY A 335 -11.69 -0.69 -25.04
C GLY A 335 -10.65 -1.80 -24.93
N ALA A 336 -9.57 -1.67 -25.68
CA ALA A 336 -8.46 -2.60 -25.63
C ALA A 336 -7.79 -2.58 -24.25
N ARG A 337 -7.47 -3.75 -23.73
CA ARG A 337 -6.69 -3.87 -22.47
C ARG A 337 -5.23 -3.46 -22.74
N PRO A 338 -4.60 -2.73 -21.82
CA PRO A 338 -3.15 -2.46 -21.90
C PRO A 338 -2.34 -3.75 -21.76
N THR A 339 -1.11 -3.71 -22.23
CA THR A 339 -0.18 -4.82 -22.04
C THR A 339 0.18 -4.94 -20.56
N PRO A 340 0.02 -6.10 -19.92
CA PRO A 340 0.41 -6.33 -18.55
C PRO A 340 1.92 -6.07 -18.35
N ILE A 341 2.28 -5.42 -17.24
CA ILE A 341 3.68 -5.31 -16.81
C ILE A 341 4.07 -6.50 -15.92
N VAL A 342 5.37 -6.81 -15.88
CA VAL A 342 5.91 -7.85 -15.01
C VAL A 342 6.53 -7.18 -13.78
N PRO A 343 5.95 -7.33 -12.58
CA PRO A 343 6.51 -6.77 -11.36
C PRO A 343 7.66 -7.64 -10.86
N THR A 344 8.87 -7.09 -10.76
CA THR A 344 10.06 -7.81 -10.25
C THR A 344 10.50 -7.32 -8.87
N GLY A 345 9.85 -6.30 -8.31
CA GLY A 345 10.22 -5.69 -7.03
C GLY A 345 10.13 -6.64 -5.82
N ILE A 346 9.26 -7.65 -5.87
CA ILE A 346 9.19 -8.69 -4.83
C ILE A 346 10.52 -9.43 -4.74
N GLU A 347 11.02 -9.89 -5.90
CA GLU A 347 12.25 -10.67 -5.98
C GLU A 347 13.46 -9.81 -5.61
N GLN A 348 13.53 -8.57 -6.11
CA GLN A 348 14.60 -7.61 -5.82
C GLN A 348 14.70 -7.32 -4.31
N ALA A 349 13.56 -7.05 -3.65
CA ALA A 349 13.52 -6.82 -2.20
C ALA A 349 13.89 -8.09 -1.40
N ALA A 350 13.38 -9.25 -1.82
CA ALA A 350 13.70 -10.52 -1.15
C ALA A 350 15.18 -10.88 -1.30
N GLU A 351 15.80 -10.66 -2.45
CA GLU A 351 17.23 -10.85 -2.68
C GLU A 351 18.09 -9.92 -1.83
N HIS A 352 17.70 -8.64 -1.76
CA HIS A 352 18.39 -7.69 -0.90
C HIS A 352 18.40 -8.15 0.56
N LEU A 353 17.22 -8.53 1.10
CA LEU A 353 17.10 -9.00 2.49
C LEU A 353 17.82 -10.33 2.73
N LEU A 354 17.76 -11.26 1.77
CA LEU A 354 18.46 -12.54 1.83
C LEU A 354 19.98 -12.34 1.97
N ALA A 355 20.55 -11.49 1.12
CA ALA A 355 21.98 -11.20 1.16
C ALA A 355 22.42 -10.61 2.51
N ARG A 356 21.59 -9.74 3.10
CA ARG A 356 21.85 -9.11 4.41
C ARG A 356 21.78 -10.12 5.56
N LEU A 357 20.73 -10.95 5.61
CA LEU A 357 20.57 -11.99 6.63
C LEU A 357 21.64 -13.09 6.57
N GLN A 358 22.22 -13.31 5.38
CA GLN A 358 23.34 -14.26 5.22
C GLN A 358 24.69 -13.65 5.63
N SER A 359 24.87 -12.34 5.47
CA SER A 359 26.12 -11.65 5.86
C SER A 359 26.29 -11.55 7.37
N THR A 360 25.22 -11.31 8.13
CA THR A 360 25.25 -11.25 9.60
C THR A 360 25.71 -12.57 10.24
N LYS A 361 25.42 -13.72 9.60
CA LYS A 361 25.87 -15.04 10.07
C LYS A 361 27.37 -15.31 9.92
N LYS A 362 28.07 -14.59 9.03
CA LYS A 362 29.51 -14.78 8.80
C LYS A 362 30.38 -14.00 9.78
N THR A 363 29.79 -13.06 10.49
CA THR A 363 30.49 -12.16 11.42
C THR A 363 30.24 -12.49 12.89
N SER A 364 29.37 -13.45 13.19
CA SER A 364 29.08 -14.02 14.51
C SER A 364 29.81 -15.35 14.70
#